data_c1a12a8283209e48c29892a72c561ce5
#
_entry.id   c1a12a8283209e48c29892a72c561ce5
#
_cell.length_a   1.000
_cell.length_b   1.000
_cell.length_c   1.000
_cell.angle_alpha   90.00
_cell.angle_beta   90.00
_cell.angle_gamma   90.00
#
_symmetry.space_group_name_H-M   'P 1'
#
loop_
_entity.id
_entity.type
_entity.pdbx_description
1 polymer ?
#
loop_
_entity_poly.entity_id
_entity_poly.type
_entity_poly.pdbx_seq_one_letter_code
_entity_poly.pdbx_strand_id
1 'polypeptide(L)'
;MKISLLPAAAALLLAGTGCGSRSAAPAPEPIRLIVETDMGNDIDDALAFDLIYKAMDDGRVDLLAIGNHKLSPTATDYIDILNTWYGYPDIPLAQSPTPVLNDHAPDYTAAVCAMTREDGSPAFARSKTPEQIEDPVTLYRRTLAAQPDCSVTVLSLGFATELAKLLDSPADDISPLTGRELVARK
;
A
#
# COMPACT_ATOMS: atom_id res chain seq x y z
N MET A 1 3.33 -26.70 -89.81
CA MET A 1 3.33 -27.47 -88.57
C MET A 1 3.65 -26.44 -87.41
N LYS A 2 2.62 -25.93 -86.71
CA LYS A 2 2.81 -24.92 -85.70
C LYS A 2 2.62 -25.62 -84.34
N ILE A 3 3.70 -25.64 -83.55
CA ILE A 3 3.72 -26.16 -82.19
C ILE A 3 3.41 -25.00 -81.27
N SER A 4 2.28 -25.08 -80.56
CA SER A 4 1.87 -24.12 -79.57
C SER A 4 2.29 -24.59 -78.17
N LEU A 5 3.16 -23.83 -77.53
CA LEU A 5 3.57 -24.03 -76.14
C LEU A 5 2.63 -23.26 -75.19
N LEU A 6 1.95 -23.95 -74.31
CA LEU A 6 1.18 -23.39 -73.18
C LEU A 6 2.13 -23.20 -72.01
N PRO A 7 2.10 -22.07 -71.32
CA PRO A 7 2.83 -21.96 -70.09
C PRO A 7 2.01 -22.50 -68.87
N ALA A 8 2.67 -23.38 -68.15
CA ALA A 8 2.16 -23.87 -66.86
C ALA A 8 2.25 -22.78 -65.80
N ALA A 9 1.10 -22.33 -65.26
CA ALA A 9 1.01 -21.45 -64.14
C ALA A 9 1.22 -22.26 -62.85
N ALA A 10 2.36 -22.03 -62.17
CA ALA A 10 2.60 -22.58 -60.85
C ALA A 10 1.85 -21.69 -59.81
N ALA A 11 0.81 -22.24 -59.20
CA ALA A 11 0.13 -21.61 -58.08
C ALA A 11 0.94 -21.83 -56.81
N LEU A 12 1.56 -20.75 -56.29
CA LEU A 12 2.27 -20.73 -55.02
C LEU A 12 1.24 -20.59 -53.89
N LEU A 13 0.93 -21.66 -53.17
CA LEU A 13 0.14 -21.65 -51.95
C LEU A 13 0.99 -21.08 -50.80
N LEU A 14 0.79 -19.82 -50.49
CA LEU A 14 1.25 -19.20 -49.24
C LEU A 14 0.43 -19.75 -48.07
N ALA A 15 0.99 -20.75 -47.37
CA ALA A 15 0.47 -21.15 -46.07
C ALA A 15 0.76 -20.02 -45.06
N GLY A 16 -0.25 -19.17 -44.82
CA GLY A 16 -0.21 -18.19 -43.75
C GLY A 16 -0.16 -18.90 -42.40
N THR A 17 1.00 -18.93 -41.77
CA THR A 17 1.12 -19.28 -40.35
C THR A 17 0.46 -18.14 -39.55
N GLY A 18 -0.80 -18.35 -39.20
CA GLY A 18 -1.50 -17.47 -38.25
C GLY A 18 -0.77 -17.54 -36.92
N CYS A 19 -0.02 -16.47 -36.60
CA CYS A 19 0.40 -16.19 -35.22
C CYS A 19 -0.88 -15.99 -34.40
N GLY A 20 -1.33 -17.06 -33.75
CA GLY A 20 -2.38 -16.96 -32.74
C GLY A 20 -1.84 -16.05 -31.65
N SER A 21 -2.37 -14.82 -31.55
CA SER A 21 -2.16 -13.95 -30.41
C SER A 21 -2.64 -14.71 -29.17
N ARG A 22 -1.69 -15.24 -28.39
CA ARG A 22 -2.01 -15.68 -27.03
C ARG A 22 -2.58 -14.47 -26.31
N SER A 23 -3.87 -14.49 -26.02
CA SER A 23 -4.46 -13.57 -25.07
C SER A 23 -3.63 -13.68 -23.79
N ALA A 24 -2.94 -12.61 -23.42
CA ALA A 24 -2.26 -12.55 -22.12
C ALA A 24 -3.32 -12.82 -21.05
N ALA A 25 -3.00 -13.69 -20.10
CA ALA A 25 -3.84 -13.85 -18.92
C ALA A 25 -4.05 -12.46 -18.27
N PRO A 26 -5.25 -12.16 -17.75
CA PRO A 26 -5.45 -10.90 -17.03
C PRO A 26 -4.40 -10.76 -15.93
N ALA A 27 -3.89 -9.56 -15.75
CA ALA A 27 -2.98 -9.26 -14.64
C ALA A 27 -3.68 -9.66 -13.32
N PRO A 28 -2.93 -10.21 -12.36
CA PRO A 28 -3.50 -10.51 -11.06
C PRO A 28 -4.03 -9.22 -10.41
N GLU A 29 -5.15 -9.34 -9.66
CA GLU A 29 -5.67 -8.23 -8.87
C GLU A 29 -4.61 -7.77 -7.86
N PRO A 30 -4.46 -6.45 -7.61
CA PRO A 30 -3.55 -5.94 -6.61
C PRO A 30 -3.93 -6.43 -5.21
N ILE A 31 -2.93 -6.68 -4.37
CA ILE A 31 -3.10 -7.00 -2.96
C ILE A 31 -3.62 -5.76 -2.24
N ARG A 32 -4.83 -5.82 -1.68
CA ARG A 32 -5.37 -4.77 -0.81
C ARG A 32 -4.71 -4.86 0.55
N LEU A 33 -3.89 -3.86 0.89
CA LEU A 33 -2.97 -3.93 2.01
C LEU A 33 -3.32 -2.89 3.08
N ILE A 34 -3.37 -3.31 4.33
CA ILE A 34 -3.30 -2.45 5.51
C ILE A 34 -1.93 -2.70 6.15
N VAL A 35 -1.20 -1.65 6.48
CA VAL A 35 0.09 -1.75 7.16
C VAL A 35 -0.01 -1.21 8.58
N GLU A 36 0.50 -1.96 9.54
CA GLU A 36 0.75 -1.54 10.92
C GLU A 36 2.26 -1.48 11.14
N THR A 37 2.76 -0.38 11.70
CA THR A 37 4.19 -0.08 11.79
C THR A 37 4.54 0.56 13.14
N ASP A 38 5.77 0.39 13.60
CA ASP A 38 6.37 1.14 14.71
C ASP A 38 7.55 2.02 14.23
N MET A 39 7.36 2.62 13.08
CA MET A 39 8.30 3.47 12.35
C MET A 39 9.19 4.31 13.27
N GLY A 40 10.50 4.25 13.09
CA GLY A 40 11.44 5.14 13.74
C GLY A 40 12.44 4.49 14.70
N ASN A 41 12.44 3.18 14.90
CA ASN A 41 13.47 2.47 15.68
C ASN A 41 14.70 2.18 14.81
N ASP A 42 14.60 1.14 14.05
CA ASP A 42 15.52 0.73 13.01
C ASP A 42 14.97 1.10 11.63
N ILE A 43 15.74 0.86 10.59
CA ILE A 43 15.43 1.35 9.24
C ILE A 43 14.53 0.40 8.44
N ASP A 44 14.23 -0.77 8.97
CA ASP A 44 13.52 -1.84 8.25
C ASP A 44 12.11 -1.46 7.84
N ASP A 45 11.34 -0.76 8.70
CA ASP A 45 10.04 -0.19 8.32
C ASP A 45 10.15 0.71 7.09
N ALA A 46 11.10 1.65 7.08
CA ALA A 46 11.28 2.57 5.96
C ALA A 46 11.65 1.82 4.67
N LEU A 47 12.47 0.77 4.76
CA LEU A 47 12.80 -0.09 3.63
C LEU A 47 11.60 -0.92 3.16
N ALA A 48 10.77 -1.40 4.09
CA ALA A 48 9.53 -2.11 3.75
C ALA A 48 8.56 -1.18 3.00
N PHE A 49 8.42 0.08 3.43
CA PHE A 49 7.60 1.07 2.74
C PHE A 49 8.13 1.38 1.33
N ASP A 50 9.46 1.50 1.13
CA ASP A 50 10.04 1.65 -0.21
C ASP A 50 9.61 0.51 -1.15
N LEU A 51 9.64 -0.73 -0.66
CA LEU A 51 9.19 -1.89 -1.43
C LEU A 51 7.69 -1.87 -1.71
N ILE A 52 6.89 -1.43 -0.74
CA ILE A 52 5.43 -1.30 -0.89
C ILE A 52 5.10 -0.27 -1.97
N TYR A 53 5.68 0.94 -1.92
CA TYR A 53 5.43 1.96 -2.95
C TYR A 53 5.85 1.50 -4.34
N LYS A 54 6.98 0.82 -4.47
CA LYS A 54 7.37 0.22 -5.75
C LYS A 54 6.38 -0.83 -6.25
N ALA A 55 5.84 -1.63 -5.34
CA ALA A 55 4.80 -2.59 -5.69
C ALA A 55 3.47 -1.91 -6.07
N MET A 56 3.18 -0.73 -5.51
CA MET A 56 2.05 0.11 -5.93
C MET A 56 2.27 0.69 -7.33
N ASP A 57 3.46 1.21 -7.63
CA ASP A 57 3.83 1.69 -8.98
C ASP A 57 3.69 0.58 -10.03
N ASP A 58 4.00 -0.66 -9.66
CA ASP A 58 3.83 -1.84 -10.51
C ASP A 58 2.36 -2.33 -10.60
N GLY A 59 1.42 -1.70 -9.89
CA GLY A 59 0.02 -2.13 -9.82
C GLY A 59 -0.21 -3.46 -9.09
N ARG A 60 0.72 -3.88 -8.23
CA ARG A 60 0.64 -5.14 -7.48
C ARG A 60 0.09 -4.99 -6.07
N VAL A 61 0.08 -3.77 -5.53
CA VAL A 61 -0.43 -3.44 -4.20
C VAL A 61 -1.35 -2.23 -4.29
N ASP A 62 -2.45 -2.29 -3.55
CA ASP A 62 -3.35 -1.18 -3.23
C ASP A 62 -3.26 -0.95 -1.71
N LEU A 63 -2.49 0.08 -1.30
CA LEU A 63 -2.26 0.41 0.10
C LEU A 63 -3.43 1.23 0.64
N LEU A 64 -4.29 0.57 1.40
CA LEU A 64 -5.57 1.10 1.87
C LEU A 64 -5.45 2.01 3.10
N ALA A 65 -4.53 1.71 4.00
CA ALA A 65 -4.37 2.42 5.26
C ALA A 65 -3.03 2.08 5.92
N ILE A 66 -2.51 3.03 6.71
CA ILE A 66 -1.31 2.85 7.52
C ILE A 66 -1.62 3.29 8.96
N GLY A 67 -1.33 2.42 9.94
CA GLY A 67 -1.39 2.75 11.36
C GLY A 67 -0.02 2.73 11.99
N ASN A 68 0.31 3.77 12.73
CA ASN A 68 1.53 3.84 13.54
C ASN A 68 1.20 3.72 15.03
N HIS A 69 1.91 2.85 15.72
CA HIS A 69 1.70 2.63 17.16
C HIS A 69 2.95 2.94 18.00
N LYS A 70 3.99 3.47 17.40
CA LYS A 70 5.17 3.94 18.14
C LYS A 70 4.91 5.26 18.83
N LEU A 71 5.43 5.43 20.03
CA LEU A 71 5.51 6.73 20.70
C LEU A 71 6.67 7.56 20.11
N SER A 72 6.39 8.21 19.00
CA SER A 72 7.29 9.20 18.42
C SER A 72 6.46 10.34 17.85
N PRO A 73 6.75 11.59 18.22
CA PRO A 73 6.00 12.74 17.71
C PRO A 73 6.22 12.95 16.20
N THR A 74 7.24 12.33 15.62
CA THR A 74 7.64 12.52 14.22
C THR A 74 7.46 11.27 13.35
N ALA A 75 7.14 10.11 13.92
CA ALA A 75 7.00 8.88 13.14
C ALA A 75 5.87 8.96 12.10
N THR A 76 4.69 9.42 12.49
CA THR A 76 3.56 9.60 11.58
C THR A 76 3.81 10.73 10.58
N ASP A 77 4.47 11.81 10.99
CA ASP A 77 4.93 12.88 10.09
C ASP A 77 5.89 12.35 9.03
N TYR A 78 6.80 11.46 9.43
CA TYR A 78 7.74 10.83 8.50
C TYR A 78 7.04 9.89 7.51
N ILE A 79 6.04 9.13 7.95
CA ILE A 79 5.21 8.30 7.05
C ILE A 79 4.47 9.19 6.03
N ASP A 80 3.93 10.34 6.45
CA ASP A 80 3.28 11.29 5.55
C ASP A 80 4.29 11.91 4.54
N ILE A 81 5.53 12.18 4.98
CA ILE A 81 6.63 12.55 4.07
C ILE A 81 6.85 11.46 3.02
N LEU A 82 6.94 10.19 3.42
CA LEU A 82 7.11 9.08 2.48
C LEU A 82 5.93 8.98 1.50
N ASN A 83 4.70 8.99 2.00
CA ASN A 83 3.51 8.97 1.14
C ASN A 83 3.55 10.10 0.10
N THR A 84 3.87 11.32 0.54
CA THR A 84 3.94 12.49 -0.33
C THR A 84 5.09 12.39 -1.34
N TRP A 85 6.25 11.91 -0.91
CA TRP A 85 7.45 11.74 -1.73
C TRP A 85 7.24 10.74 -2.86
N TYR A 86 6.57 9.62 -2.56
CA TYR A 86 6.26 8.57 -3.54
C TYR A 86 5.01 8.88 -4.40
N GLY A 87 4.33 10.01 -4.16
CA GLY A 87 3.18 10.44 -4.96
C GLY A 87 1.83 9.87 -4.51
N TYR A 88 1.74 9.39 -3.27
CA TYR A 88 0.53 8.81 -2.67
C TYR A 88 0.03 9.60 -1.44
N PRO A 89 -0.16 10.94 -1.53
CA PRO A 89 -0.49 11.78 -0.38
C PRO A 89 -1.84 11.45 0.27
N ASP A 90 -2.71 10.77 -0.44
CA ASP A 90 -4.09 10.52 0.00
C ASP A 90 -4.24 9.26 0.87
N ILE A 91 -3.20 8.42 1.01
CA ILE A 91 -3.25 7.22 1.85
C ILE A 91 -3.64 7.62 3.28
N PRO A 92 -4.72 7.02 3.84
CA PRO A 92 -5.15 7.30 5.20
C PRO A 92 -4.09 6.90 6.23
N LEU A 93 -3.85 7.78 7.22
CA LEU A 93 -2.90 7.57 8.29
C LEU A 93 -3.60 7.57 9.66
N ALA A 94 -3.10 6.73 10.55
CA ALA A 94 -3.53 6.71 11.94
C ALA A 94 -2.33 6.67 12.89
N GLN A 95 -2.52 7.24 14.08
CA GLN A 95 -1.56 7.22 15.18
C GLN A 95 -2.25 6.69 16.42
N SER A 96 -1.64 5.71 17.08
CA SER A 96 -2.17 5.20 18.34
C SER A 96 -2.22 6.31 19.40
N PRO A 97 -3.37 6.49 20.07
CA PRO A 97 -3.48 7.43 21.17
C PRO A 97 -2.74 6.96 22.43
N THR A 98 -2.47 5.66 22.53
CA THR A 98 -1.71 5.03 23.63
C THR A 98 -0.58 4.19 23.04
N PRO A 99 0.40 4.83 22.40
CA PRO A 99 1.44 4.10 21.69
C PRO A 99 2.35 3.34 22.66
N VAL A 100 2.96 2.28 22.16
CA VAL A 100 3.99 1.55 22.91
C VAL A 100 5.22 2.43 23.07
N LEU A 101 5.73 2.56 24.30
CA LEU A 101 7.01 3.18 24.56
C LEU A 101 8.12 2.25 24.08
N ASN A 102 9.02 2.83 23.32
CA ASN A 102 10.24 2.15 22.91
C ASN A 102 11.41 3.08 23.19
N ASP A 103 12.22 2.73 24.19
CA ASP A 103 13.36 3.52 24.66
C ASP A 103 14.58 3.45 23.72
N HIS A 104 14.49 2.75 22.61
CA HIS A 104 15.57 2.66 21.64
C HIS A 104 15.66 3.94 20.80
N ALA A 105 16.46 4.89 21.27
CA ALA A 105 16.89 6.04 20.48
C ALA A 105 18.15 5.68 19.66
N PRO A 106 18.45 6.36 18.55
CA PRO A 106 17.85 7.59 18.07
C PRO A 106 16.70 7.37 17.07
N ASP A 107 15.68 8.20 17.19
CA ASP A 107 14.59 8.27 16.23
C ASP A 107 15.05 9.06 14.98
N TYR A 108 15.37 8.37 13.91
CA TYR A 108 15.80 8.99 12.64
C TYR A 108 14.68 9.82 11.99
N THR A 109 13.41 9.55 12.32
CA THR A 109 12.27 10.29 11.77
C THR A 109 12.33 11.76 12.18
N ALA A 110 12.73 12.04 13.43
CA ALA A 110 12.91 13.41 13.91
C ALA A 110 13.98 14.17 13.10
N ALA A 111 15.09 13.50 12.79
CA ALA A 111 16.15 14.11 12.00
C ALA A 111 15.68 14.48 10.58
N VAL A 112 14.93 13.61 9.91
CA VAL A 112 14.39 13.88 8.57
C VAL A 112 13.31 14.96 8.61
N CYS A 113 12.38 14.91 9.57
CA CYS A 113 11.33 15.91 9.72
C CYS A 113 11.88 17.33 10.01
N ALA A 114 13.05 17.43 10.63
CA ALA A 114 13.71 18.69 10.94
C ALA A 114 14.57 19.25 9.80
N MET A 115 14.75 18.53 8.69
CA MET A 115 15.57 19.01 7.57
C MET A 115 14.90 20.20 6.87
N THR A 116 15.72 21.21 6.59
CA THR A 116 15.29 22.43 5.88
C THR A 116 16.13 22.67 4.65
N ARG A 117 15.54 23.40 3.70
CA ARG A 117 16.23 23.96 2.54
C ARG A 117 17.04 25.22 2.96
N GLU A 118 17.81 25.77 2.04
CA GLU A 118 18.60 27.00 2.26
C GLU A 118 17.73 28.21 2.63
N ASP A 119 16.48 28.26 2.19
CA ASP A 119 15.50 29.31 2.51
C ASP A 119 14.78 29.12 3.84
N GLY A 120 15.13 28.07 4.60
CA GLY A 120 14.50 27.72 5.87
C GLY A 120 13.18 26.98 5.77
N SER A 121 12.65 26.73 4.56
CA SER A 121 11.45 25.90 4.37
C SER A 121 11.73 24.43 4.64
N PRO A 122 10.73 23.61 5.02
CA PRO A 122 10.89 22.18 5.17
C PRO A 122 11.47 21.52 3.91
N ALA A 123 12.47 20.64 4.06
CA ALA A 123 13.08 19.93 2.93
C ALA A 123 12.09 19.00 2.24
N PHE A 124 11.20 18.40 3.01
CA PHE A 124 10.19 17.45 2.55
C PHE A 124 8.78 17.94 2.84
N ALA A 125 7.88 17.76 1.89
CA ALA A 125 6.49 18.14 2.01
C ALA A 125 5.71 17.08 2.82
N ARG A 126 4.68 17.54 3.53
CA ARG A 126 3.65 16.72 4.17
C ARG A 126 2.30 17.11 3.62
N SER A 127 1.38 16.17 3.57
CA SER A 127 0.03 16.37 3.04
C SER A 127 -1.04 16.41 4.12
N LYS A 128 -0.80 15.77 5.27
CA LYS A 128 -1.79 15.64 6.34
C LYS A 128 -1.64 16.72 7.40
N THR A 129 -2.78 17.17 7.91
CA THR A 129 -2.85 17.93 9.17
C THR A 129 -3.07 16.99 10.36
N PRO A 130 -2.79 17.39 11.60
CA PRO A 130 -3.02 16.54 12.78
C PRO A 130 -4.46 16.02 12.89
N GLU A 131 -5.45 16.80 12.46
CA GLU A 131 -6.88 16.45 12.49
C GLU A 131 -7.25 15.36 11.48
N GLN A 132 -6.40 15.13 10.49
CA GLN A 132 -6.56 14.07 9.48
C GLN A 132 -5.91 12.75 9.88
N ILE A 133 -5.18 12.73 11.00
CA ILE A 133 -4.60 11.52 11.57
C ILE A 133 -5.60 10.90 12.55
N GLU A 134 -6.00 9.68 12.29
CA GLU A 134 -7.08 9.01 12.98
C GLU A 134 -6.59 8.09 14.12
N ASP A 135 -7.54 7.51 14.85
CA ASP A 135 -7.30 6.34 15.70
C ASP A 135 -7.14 5.08 14.82
N PRO A 136 -6.13 4.23 15.04
CA PRO A 136 -5.90 3.07 14.18
C PRO A 136 -7.05 2.08 14.15
N VAL A 137 -7.68 1.79 15.28
CA VAL A 137 -8.81 0.84 15.33
C VAL A 137 -9.98 1.36 14.52
N THR A 138 -10.29 2.65 14.65
CA THR A 138 -11.33 3.32 13.87
C THR A 138 -11.01 3.26 12.37
N LEU A 139 -9.78 3.61 11.99
CA LEU A 139 -9.33 3.55 10.59
C LEU A 139 -9.41 2.13 10.03
N TYR A 140 -8.89 1.14 10.75
CA TYR A 140 -8.91 -0.26 10.30
C TYR A 140 -10.32 -0.81 10.14
N ARG A 141 -11.21 -0.55 11.10
CA ARG A 141 -12.61 -0.97 11.04
C ARG A 141 -13.31 -0.37 9.81
N ARG A 142 -13.14 0.94 9.57
CA ARG A 142 -13.73 1.63 8.42
C ARG A 142 -13.17 1.09 7.10
N THR A 143 -11.86 0.92 7.03
CA THR A 143 -11.19 0.39 5.84
C THR A 143 -11.66 -1.03 5.53
N LEU A 144 -11.65 -1.93 6.52
CA LEU A 144 -12.14 -3.31 6.36
C LEU A 144 -13.61 -3.35 5.94
N ALA A 145 -14.48 -2.58 6.61
CA ALA A 145 -15.91 -2.57 6.31
C ALA A 145 -16.21 -2.22 4.85
N ALA A 146 -15.39 -1.35 4.25
CA ALA A 146 -15.54 -0.90 2.87
C ALA A 146 -15.04 -1.92 1.83
N GLN A 147 -14.30 -2.96 2.22
CA GLN A 147 -13.70 -3.91 1.27
C GLN A 147 -14.60 -5.13 1.02
N PRO A 148 -14.42 -5.81 -0.13
CA PRO A 148 -15.03 -7.12 -0.39
C PRO A 148 -14.59 -8.16 0.64
N ASP A 149 -15.38 -9.21 0.78
CA ASP A 149 -15.04 -10.32 1.69
C ASP A 149 -13.79 -11.07 1.18
N CYS A 150 -12.96 -11.54 2.11
CA CYS A 150 -11.73 -12.30 1.85
C CYS A 150 -10.74 -11.57 0.91
N SER A 151 -10.63 -10.24 1.00
CA SER A 151 -9.86 -9.45 0.03
C SER A 151 -8.73 -8.62 0.62
N VAL A 152 -8.62 -8.52 1.95
CA VAL A 152 -7.64 -7.66 2.61
C VAL A 152 -6.52 -8.47 3.23
N THR A 153 -5.31 -7.98 3.06
CA THR A 153 -4.12 -8.47 3.76
C THR A 153 -3.69 -7.43 4.78
N VAL A 154 -3.36 -7.84 5.99
CA VAL A 154 -2.76 -6.99 7.01
C VAL A 154 -1.30 -7.37 7.16
N LEU A 155 -0.41 -6.40 7.01
CA LEU A 155 1.03 -6.52 7.25
C LEU A 155 1.37 -5.81 8.56
N SER A 156 1.85 -6.57 9.55
CA SER A 156 2.35 -6.02 10.81
C SER A 156 3.87 -6.02 10.78
N LEU A 157 4.45 -4.83 10.87
CA LEU A 157 5.90 -4.61 10.84
C LEU A 157 6.47 -4.37 12.25
N GLY A 158 5.61 -4.14 13.23
CA GLY A 158 6.01 -3.83 14.60
C GLY A 158 5.14 -4.52 15.66
N PHE A 159 4.77 -3.79 16.71
CA PHE A 159 3.94 -4.31 17.80
C PHE A 159 2.50 -4.57 17.34
N ALA A 160 1.94 -5.71 17.66
CA ALA A 160 0.56 -6.05 17.30
C ALA A 160 -0.51 -5.44 18.26
N THR A 161 -0.21 -4.34 18.95
CA THR A 161 -1.07 -3.76 19.99
C THR A 161 -2.39 -3.26 19.41
N GLU A 162 -2.35 -2.53 18.30
CA GLU A 162 -3.55 -1.98 17.68
C GLU A 162 -4.36 -3.06 16.96
N LEU A 163 -3.70 -4.10 16.43
CA LEU A 163 -4.39 -5.27 15.89
C LEU A 163 -5.11 -6.06 16.99
N ALA A 164 -4.52 -6.18 18.18
CA ALA A 164 -5.21 -6.79 19.33
C ALA A 164 -6.44 -5.96 19.73
N LYS A 165 -6.32 -4.63 19.80
CA LYS A 165 -7.47 -3.74 20.08
C LYS A 165 -8.53 -3.84 18.98
N LEU A 166 -8.13 -3.92 17.71
CA LEU A 166 -9.06 -4.16 16.61
C LEU A 166 -9.85 -5.45 16.82
N LEU A 167 -9.18 -6.55 17.14
CA LEU A 167 -9.84 -7.84 17.38
C LEU A 167 -10.81 -7.80 18.57
N ASP A 168 -10.50 -7.01 19.60
CA ASP A 168 -11.33 -6.88 20.80
C ASP A 168 -12.40 -5.77 20.67
N SER A 169 -12.43 -5.03 19.56
CA SER A 169 -13.39 -3.95 19.35
C SER A 169 -14.83 -4.49 19.21
N PRO A 170 -15.82 -3.83 19.83
CA PRO A 170 -17.23 -4.20 19.68
C PRO A 170 -17.77 -3.81 18.29
N ALA A 171 -18.99 -4.28 18.01
CA ALA A 171 -19.80 -3.70 16.93
C ALA A 171 -20.08 -2.20 17.23
N ASP A 172 -20.12 -1.39 16.20
CA ASP A 172 -20.30 0.06 16.27
C ASP A 172 -21.03 0.62 15.02
N ASP A 173 -21.09 1.93 14.91
CA ASP A 173 -21.73 2.61 13.77
C ASP A 173 -20.99 2.39 12.44
N ILE A 174 -19.71 2.00 12.48
CA ILE A 174 -18.91 1.68 11.29
C ILE A 174 -19.30 0.30 10.75
N SER A 175 -19.50 -0.66 11.66
CA SER A 175 -19.84 -2.03 11.28
C SER A 175 -20.63 -2.73 12.37
N PRO A 176 -21.72 -3.45 12.02
CA PRO A 176 -22.46 -4.29 12.96
C PRO A 176 -21.68 -5.54 13.41
N LEU A 177 -20.48 -5.75 12.84
CA LEU A 177 -19.60 -6.87 13.21
C LEU A 177 -18.62 -6.42 14.29
N THR A 178 -18.35 -7.34 15.23
CA THR A 178 -17.19 -7.19 16.13
C THR A 178 -15.90 -7.18 15.32
N GLY A 179 -14.81 -6.71 15.90
CA GLY A 179 -13.51 -6.70 15.22
C GLY A 179 -13.08 -8.09 14.75
N ARG A 180 -13.28 -9.14 15.57
CA ARG A 180 -12.97 -10.53 15.18
C ARG A 180 -13.80 -11.01 13.99
N GLU A 181 -15.10 -10.70 13.98
CA GLU A 181 -15.99 -11.06 12.87
C GLU A 181 -15.63 -10.29 11.60
N LEU A 182 -15.28 -9.02 11.75
CA LEU A 182 -14.91 -8.16 10.63
C LEU A 182 -13.60 -8.65 9.98
N VAL A 183 -12.55 -8.88 10.77
CA VAL A 183 -11.27 -9.41 10.29
C VAL A 183 -11.43 -10.81 9.69
N ALA A 184 -12.24 -11.69 10.31
CA ALA A 184 -12.47 -13.02 9.76
C ALA A 184 -13.24 -13.02 8.44
N ARG A 185 -13.98 -11.94 8.16
CA ARG A 185 -14.76 -11.80 6.93
C ARG A 185 -13.96 -11.18 5.77
N LYS A 186 -13.09 -10.23 6.07
CA LYS A 186 -12.46 -9.35 5.08
C LYS A 186 -11.05 -9.75 4.71
#